data_1ab35cda6f7e3b0768c6d646da6ee100
#
_entry.id   1ab35cda6f7e3b0768c6d646da6ee100
#
_cell.length_a   1.000
_cell.length_b   1.000
_cell.length_c   1.000
_cell.angle_alpha   90.00
_cell.angle_beta   90.00
_cell.angle_gamma   90.00
#
_symmetry.space_group_name_H-M   'P 1'
#
loop_
_entity.id
_entity.type
_entity.pdbx_description
1 polymer ?
#
loop_
_entity_poly.entity_id
_entity_poly.type
_entity_poly.pdbx_seq_one_letter_code
_entity_poly.pdbx_strand_id
1 'polypeptide(L)'
;MPTNPPSGYPRISPYLNYEETGAMMDWLAHAFGLVERHSQRGPDGQVMHAEMALEEGVVMMGSPGGDFRNPKWLGQVTQSLYVYIDDLDAHCARSREAGAEIFEEPADQPYGDRRYGACDPEGHQWYFASRIDTTGGNA
;
A
#
# COMPACT_ATOMS: atom_id res chain seq x y z
N MET A 1 -17.89 27.48 -2.74
CA MET A 1 -17.11 27.00 -1.58
C MET A 1 -16.51 25.65 -1.88
N PRO A 2 -15.23 25.46 -1.60
CA PRO A 2 -14.64 24.12 -1.69
C PRO A 2 -15.32 23.17 -0.73
N THR A 3 -15.37 21.90 -1.10
CA THR A 3 -15.89 20.83 -0.25
C THR A 3 -14.76 19.93 0.22
N ASN A 4 -14.94 19.30 1.37
CA ASN A 4 -13.97 18.36 1.93
C ASN A 4 -14.63 17.02 2.21
N PRO A 5 -14.01 15.94 1.80
CA PRO A 5 -12.79 15.87 0.98
C PRO A 5 -13.07 16.25 -0.46
N PRO A 6 -12.03 16.44 -1.28
CA PRO A 6 -12.24 16.59 -2.71
C PRO A 6 -12.99 15.39 -3.26
N SER A 7 -13.79 15.62 -4.31
CA SER A 7 -14.58 14.55 -4.91
C SER A 7 -13.70 13.38 -5.29
N GLY A 8 -14.10 12.17 -4.90
CA GLY A 8 -13.36 10.95 -5.19
C GLY A 8 -12.23 10.65 -4.24
N TYR A 9 -12.10 11.41 -3.14
CA TYR A 9 -11.06 11.16 -2.13
C TYR A 9 -11.68 10.79 -0.79
N PRO A 10 -11.07 9.84 -0.05
CA PRO A 10 -11.48 9.59 1.34
C PRO A 10 -11.00 10.74 2.23
N ARG A 11 -11.59 10.87 3.42
CA ARG A 11 -11.16 11.89 4.38
C ARG A 11 -9.76 11.61 4.93
N ILE A 12 -9.41 10.34 5.04
CA ILE A 12 -8.12 9.93 5.58
C ILE A 12 -7.43 9.10 4.51
N SER A 13 -6.22 9.49 4.17
CA SER A 13 -5.37 8.71 3.27
C SER A 13 -4.01 8.56 3.91
N PRO A 14 -3.45 7.35 3.92
CA PRO A 14 -2.06 7.20 4.36
C PRO A 14 -1.13 7.93 3.41
N TYR A 15 -0.04 8.42 3.97
CA TYR A 15 1.04 9.03 3.18
C TYR A 15 2.31 8.25 3.47
N LEU A 16 2.83 7.59 2.45
CA LEU A 16 4.04 6.79 2.58
C LEU A 16 5.23 7.59 2.07
N ASN A 17 6.28 7.62 2.87
CA ASN A 17 7.52 8.27 2.46
C ASN A 17 8.45 7.22 1.87
N TYR A 18 8.92 7.49 0.66
CA TYR A 18 9.82 6.60 -0.07
C TYR A 18 11.09 7.34 -0.45
N GLU A 19 12.18 6.60 -0.57
CA GLU A 19 13.40 7.15 -1.16
C GLU A 19 13.26 7.27 -2.66
N GLU A 20 12.66 6.25 -3.30
CA GLU A 20 12.50 6.19 -4.76
C GLU A 20 11.02 6.05 -5.11
N THR A 21 10.27 7.15 -4.98
CA THR A 21 8.83 7.12 -5.17
C THR A 21 8.42 6.60 -6.56
N GLY A 22 9.09 7.07 -7.61
CA GLY A 22 8.73 6.64 -8.97
C GLY A 22 8.88 5.14 -9.17
N ALA A 23 10.00 4.58 -8.71
CA ALA A 23 10.23 3.14 -8.80
C ALA A 23 9.21 2.38 -7.97
N MET A 24 8.84 2.91 -6.80
CA MET A 24 7.85 2.27 -5.94
C MET A 24 6.46 2.28 -6.55
N MET A 25 6.09 3.35 -7.25
CA MET A 25 4.81 3.39 -7.95
C MET A 25 4.69 2.25 -8.95
N ASP A 26 5.73 2.04 -9.75
CA ASP A 26 5.74 0.96 -10.73
C ASP A 26 5.65 -0.40 -10.06
N TRP A 27 6.39 -0.58 -8.98
CA TRP A 27 6.39 -1.84 -8.25
C TRP A 27 5.04 -2.10 -7.59
N LEU A 28 4.46 -1.10 -6.95
CA LEU A 28 3.16 -1.24 -6.27
C LEU A 28 2.05 -1.57 -7.27
N ALA A 29 2.11 -0.99 -8.47
CA ALA A 29 1.15 -1.31 -9.52
C ALA A 29 1.31 -2.76 -9.96
N HIS A 30 2.54 -3.20 -10.17
CA HIS A 30 2.82 -4.55 -10.63
C HIS A 30 2.52 -5.61 -9.57
N ALA A 31 2.99 -5.37 -8.35
CA ALA A 31 2.89 -6.37 -7.28
C ALA A 31 1.54 -6.39 -6.59
N PHE A 32 1.01 -5.22 -6.24
CA PHE A 32 -0.18 -5.10 -5.40
C PHE A 32 -1.43 -4.67 -6.17
N GLY A 33 -1.27 -4.24 -7.42
CA GLY A 33 -2.43 -3.89 -8.24
C GLY A 33 -2.93 -2.48 -8.03
N LEU A 34 -2.14 -1.60 -7.41
CA LEU A 34 -2.53 -0.20 -7.27
C LEU A 34 -2.47 0.51 -8.61
N VAL A 35 -3.28 1.55 -8.77
CA VAL A 35 -3.38 2.30 -10.02
C VAL A 35 -3.03 3.76 -9.76
N GLU A 36 -2.15 4.32 -10.57
CA GLU A 36 -1.80 5.73 -10.45
C GLU A 36 -3.02 6.61 -10.72
N ARG A 37 -3.29 7.57 -9.85
CA ARG A 37 -4.33 8.58 -10.05
C ARG A 37 -3.74 9.92 -10.42
N HIS A 38 -2.61 10.26 -9.80
CA HIS A 38 -2.00 11.57 -9.97
C HIS A 38 -0.53 11.46 -9.60
N SER A 39 0.31 12.19 -10.31
CA SER A 39 1.71 12.32 -9.92
C SER A 39 2.21 13.70 -10.29
N GLN A 40 3.13 14.20 -9.47
CA GLN A 40 3.76 15.50 -9.66
C GLN A 40 5.26 15.24 -9.77
N ARG A 41 5.82 15.64 -10.92
CA ARG A 41 7.22 15.34 -11.21
C ARG A 41 8.04 16.61 -11.19
N GLY A 42 9.28 16.48 -10.76
CA GLY A 42 10.24 17.57 -10.77
C GLY A 42 10.94 17.71 -12.12
N PRO A 43 11.89 18.67 -12.21
CA PRO A 43 12.56 18.94 -13.48
C PRO A 43 13.29 17.74 -14.10
N ASP A 44 13.81 16.85 -13.28
CA ASP A 44 14.55 15.68 -13.75
C ASP A 44 13.65 14.48 -13.95
N GLY A 45 12.31 14.69 -13.88
CA GLY A 45 11.36 13.60 -14.03
C GLY A 45 11.14 12.78 -12.76
N GLN A 46 11.83 13.10 -11.67
CA GLN A 46 11.61 12.37 -10.42
C GLN A 46 10.23 12.71 -9.85
N VAL A 47 9.61 11.72 -9.23
CA VAL A 47 8.28 11.89 -8.65
C VAL A 47 8.41 12.56 -7.30
N MET A 48 7.79 13.73 -7.16
CA MET A 48 7.81 14.50 -5.90
C MET A 48 6.64 14.10 -5.01
N HIS A 49 5.51 13.80 -5.63
CA HIS A 49 4.28 13.41 -4.92
C HIS A 49 3.47 12.55 -5.87
N ALA A 50 2.81 11.54 -5.33
CA ALA A 50 1.95 10.69 -6.12
C ALA A 50 0.78 10.19 -5.29
N GLU A 51 -0.26 9.79 -5.98
CA GLU A 51 -1.46 9.21 -5.41
C GLU A 51 -1.82 7.99 -6.21
N MET A 52 -1.98 6.87 -5.53
CA MET A 52 -2.38 5.61 -6.13
C MET A 52 -3.64 5.12 -5.46
N ALA A 53 -4.46 4.40 -6.20
CA ALA A 53 -5.76 3.96 -5.72
C ALA A 53 -5.91 2.45 -5.85
N LEU A 54 -6.71 1.90 -4.94
CA LEU A 54 -7.28 0.57 -5.06
C LEU A 54 -8.75 0.75 -4.74
N GLU A 55 -9.60 0.62 -5.78
CA GLU A 55 -11.03 0.94 -5.66
C GLU A 55 -11.19 2.35 -5.07
N GLU A 56 -11.95 2.51 -3.98
CA GLU A 56 -12.16 3.81 -3.34
C GLU A 56 -11.02 4.23 -2.41
N GLY A 57 -10.10 3.33 -2.12
CA GLY A 57 -8.96 3.65 -1.26
C GLY A 57 -7.87 4.40 -1.99
N VAL A 58 -7.22 5.33 -1.30
CA VAL A 58 -6.14 6.14 -1.87
C VAL A 58 -4.95 6.11 -0.93
N VAL A 59 -3.78 5.90 -1.51
CA VAL A 59 -2.50 5.99 -0.81
C VAL A 59 -1.71 7.12 -1.47
N MET A 60 -1.25 8.04 -0.66
CA MET A 60 -0.38 9.13 -1.13
C MET A 60 1.06 8.77 -0.83
N MET A 61 1.99 9.33 -1.59
CA MET A 61 3.40 9.03 -1.39
C MET A 61 4.28 10.12 -1.94
N GLY A 62 5.49 10.19 -1.42
CA GLY A 62 6.45 11.16 -1.89
C GLY A 62 7.82 10.87 -1.32
N SER A 63 8.81 11.61 -1.81
CA SER A 63 10.21 11.47 -1.38
C SER A 63 10.61 12.73 -0.61
N PRO A 64 10.78 12.62 0.72
CA PRO A 64 11.18 13.80 1.52
C PRO A 64 12.57 14.32 1.18
N GLY A 65 13.45 13.43 0.70
CA GLY A 65 14.83 13.83 0.42
C GLY A 65 15.66 14.01 1.68
N GLY A 66 16.82 14.65 1.54
CA GLY A 66 17.71 14.92 2.66
C GLY A 66 18.15 13.66 3.39
N ASP A 67 17.96 13.65 4.70
CA ASP A 67 18.39 12.56 5.55
C ASP A 67 17.36 11.44 5.72
N PHE A 68 16.28 11.49 4.95
CA PHE A 68 15.25 10.46 5.06
C PHE A 68 15.82 9.08 4.79
N ARG A 69 15.45 8.14 5.64
CA ARG A 69 15.78 6.71 5.48
C ARG A 69 14.50 5.90 5.54
N ASN A 70 14.33 4.97 4.61
CA ASN A 70 13.15 4.13 4.56
C ASN A 70 13.18 3.06 5.66
N PRO A 71 12.05 2.37 5.91
CA PRO A 71 11.97 1.36 6.96
C PRO A 71 12.98 0.23 6.82
N LYS A 72 13.38 -0.12 5.60
CA LYS A 72 14.37 -1.17 5.41
C LYS A 72 15.71 -0.79 6.05
N TRP A 73 16.11 0.48 5.92
CA TRP A 73 17.32 0.98 6.57
C TRP A 73 17.14 1.12 8.08
N LEU A 74 15.96 1.56 8.53
CA LEU A 74 15.69 1.75 9.95
C LEU A 74 15.51 0.44 10.69
N GLY A 75 15.10 -0.62 9.98
CA GLY A 75 14.86 -1.92 10.58
C GLY A 75 13.54 -2.05 11.33
N GLN A 76 12.65 -1.09 11.19
CA GLN A 76 11.36 -1.11 11.86
C GLN A 76 10.37 -0.19 11.16
N VAL A 77 9.09 -0.46 11.39
CA VAL A 77 7.98 0.42 11.00
C VAL A 77 7.17 0.76 12.25
N THR A 78 6.45 1.86 12.19
CA THR A 78 5.57 2.26 13.29
C THR A 78 4.10 2.15 12.91
N GLN A 79 3.80 1.78 11.68
CA GLN A 79 2.45 1.57 11.22
C GLN A 79 2.44 0.62 10.03
N SER A 80 1.28 0.05 9.76
CA SER A 80 1.07 -0.84 8.63
C SER A 80 -0.22 -0.43 7.93
N LEU A 81 -0.37 -0.84 6.69
CA LEU A 81 -1.61 -0.66 5.95
C LEU A 81 -2.37 -1.97 5.97
N TYR A 82 -3.69 -1.89 6.11
CA TYR A 82 -4.57 -3.06 6.08
C TYR A 82 -5.54 -2.84 4.92
N VAL A 83 -5.45 -3.69 3.92
CA VAL A 83 -6.11 -3.47 2.65
C VAL A 83 -7.00 -4.65 2.32
N TYR A 84 -8.29 -4.41 2.10
CA TYR A 84 -9.19 -5.48 1.66
C TYR A 84 -9.10 -5.65 0.16
N ILE A 85 -8.99 -6.90 -0.25
CA ILE A 85 -8.90 -7.29 -1.66
C ILE A 85 -9.76 -8.52 -1.88
N ASP A 86 -10.03 -8.82 -3.14
CA ASP A 86 -10.67 -10.07 -3.53
C ASP A 86 -9.57 -11.08 -3.87
N ASP A 87 -9.87 -12.38 -3.74
CA ASP A 87 -8.96 -13.47 -4.10
C ASP A 87 -7.57 -13.33 -3.48
N LEU A 88 -7.51 -13.48 -2.17
CA LEU A 88 -6.29 -13.26 -1.40
C LEU A 88 -5.13 -14.12 -1.85
N ASP A 89 -5.36 -15.40 -2.10
CA ASP A 89 -4.27 -16.30 -2.43
C ASP A 89 -3.64 -15.97 -3.78
N ALA A 90 -4.45 -15.56 -4.76
CA ALA A 90 -3.93 -15.11 -6.05
C ALA A 90 -3.14 -13.82 -5.89
N HIS A 91 -3.61 -12.90 -5.04
CA HIS A 91 -2.89 -11.66 -4.77
C HIS A 91 -1.54 -11.94 -4.13
N CYS A 92 -1.49 -12.85 -3.17
CA CYS A 92 -0.23 -13.23 -2.52
C CYS A 92 0.76 -13.83 -3.51
N ALA A 93 0.26 -14.71 -4.40
CA ALA A 93 1.12 -15.30 -5.42
C ALA A 93 1.71 -14.23 -6.35
N ARG A 94 0.90 -13.27 -6.74
CA ARG A 94 1.33 -12.15 -7.58
C ARG A 94 2.39 -11.31 -6.88
N SER A 95 2.16 -11.00 -5.61
CA SER A 95 3.11 -10.21 -4.81
C SER A 95 4.44 -10.93 -4.67
N ARG A 96 4.40 -12.22 -4.37
CA ARG A 96 5.60 -13.04 -4.21
C ARG A 96 6.40 -13.09 -5.51
N GLU A 97 5.72 -13.27 -6.63
CA GLU A 97 6.38 -13.32 -7.93
C GLU A 97 7.03 -11.99 -8.28
N ALA A 98 6.45 -10.89 -7.82
CA ALA A 98 7.00 -9.54 -8.05
C ALA A 98 8.15 -9.22 -7.09
N GLY A 99 8.51 -10.12 -6.18
CA GLY A 99 9.63 -9.94 -5.29
C GLY A 99 9.29 -9.40 -3.90
N ALA A 100 8.02 -9.38 -3.53
CA ALA A 100 7.64 -8.95 -2.19
C ALA A 100 8.16 -9.92 -1.15
N GLU A 101 8.61 -9.39 -0.03
CA GLU A 101 8.97 -10.21 1.13
C GLU A 101 7.67 -10.53 1.88
N ILE A 102 7.29 -11.80 1.87
CA ILE A 102 6.07 -12.25 2.57
C ILE A 102 6.46 -12.57 4.00
N PHE A 103 6.10 -11.71 4.94
CA PHE A 103 6.45 -11.93 6.34
C PHE A 103 5.36 -12.67 7.12
N GLU A 104 4.17 -12.78 6.53
CA GLU A 104 3.08 -13.56 7.11
C GLU A 104 2.36 -14.26 5.97
N GLU A 105 2.38 -15.60 5.96
CA GLU A 105 1.74 -16.37 4.90
C GLU A 105 0.21 -16.30 5.03
N PRO A 106 -0.54 -16.51 3.93
CA PRO A 106 -2.00 -16.49 4.00
C PRO A 106 -2.54 -17.44 5.05
N ALA A 107 -3.39 -16.92 5.92
CA ALA A 107 -4.03 -17.71 6.97
C ALA A 107 -5.34 -17.08 7.39
N ASP A 108 -6.28 -17.93 7.80
CA ASP A 108 -7.56 -17.47 8.32
C ASP A 108 -7.35 -16.93 9.73
N GLN A 109 -7.98 -15.79 10.02
CA GLN A 109 -7.86 -15.12 11.29
C GLN A 109 -9.15 -15.33 12.11
N PRO A 110 -9.04 -15.33 13.45
CA PRO A 110 -10.23 -15.59 14.27
C PRO A 110 -11.33 -14.53 14.13
N TYR A 111 -11.01 -13.36 13.63
CA TYR A 111 -12.00 -12.29 13.47
C TYR A 111 -12.69 -12.30 12.09
N GLY A 112 -12.46 -13.32 11.27
CA GLY A 112 -13.23 -13.51 10.05
C GLY A 112 -12.59 -13.03 8.76
N ASP A 113 -11.31 -12.75 8.78
CA ASP A 113 -10.54 -12.41 7.58
C ASP A 113 -9.54 -13.53 7.29
N ARG A 114 -9.26 -13.74 6.01
CA ARG A 114 -8.06 -14.44 5.60
C ARG A 114 -7.06 -13.36 5.16
N ARG A 115 -5.84 -13.40 5.69
CA ARG A 115 -4.89 -12.33 5.41
C ARG A 115 -3.47 -12.85 5.19
N TYR A 116 -2.66 -12.02 4.53
CA TYR A 116 -1.22 -12.22 4.49
C TYR A 116 -0.54 -10.85 4.64
N GLY A 117 0.75 -10.88 4.95
CA GLY A 117 1.52 -9.65 5.11
C GLY A 117 2.74 -9.64 4.21
N ALA A 118 3.02 -8.50 3.61
CA ALA A 118 4.14 -8.33 2.70
C ALA A 118 4.82 -6.99 2.92
N CYS A 119 6.14 -6.96 2.74
CA CYS A 119 6.90 -5.74 2.70
C CYS A 119 7.12 -5.32 1.25
N ASP A 120 7.00 -4.02 0.98
CA ASP A 120 7.45 -3.51 -0.30
C ASP A 120 8.99 -3.38 -0.30
N PRO A 121 9.63 -3.08 -1.44
CA PRO A 121 11.10 -3.05 -1.50
C PRO A 121 11.76 -2.04 -0.57
N GLU A 122 11.04 -1.03 -0.11
CA GLU A 122 11.59 -0.06 0.84
C GLU A 122 11.25 -0.39 2.29
N GLY A 123 10.52 -1.51 2.52
CA GLY A 123 10.28 -2.02 3.86
C GLY A 123 8.99 -1.60 4.53
N HIS A 124 8.12 -0.85 3.85
CA HIS A 124 6.80 -0.58 4.40
C HIS A 124 5.99 -1.87 4.43
N GLN A 125 5.19 -2.04 5.47
CA GLN A 125 4.44 -3.27 5.69
C GLN A 125 2.98 -3.10 5.28
N TRP A 126 2.51 -4.08 4.52
CA TRP A 126 1.16 -4.12 3.99
C TRP A 126 0.51 -5.43 4.41
N TYR A 127 -0.68 -5.35 5.01
CA TYR A 127 -1.53 -6.51 5.20
C TYR A 127 -2.62 -6.48 4.15
N PHE A 128 -2.85 -7.62 3.51
CA PHE A 128 -3.94 -7.78 2.57
C PHE A 128 -4.89 -8.84 3.12
N ALA A 129 -6.18 -8.58 3.00
CA ALA A 129 -7.19 -9.44 3.60
C ALA A 129 -8.41 -9.57 2.70
N SER A 130 -9.03 -10.73 2.75
CA SER A 130 -10.33 -10.97 2.16
C SER A 130 -11.26 -11.46 3.26
N ARG A 131 -12.48 -10.93 3.29
CA ARG A 131 -13.45 -11.35 4.30
C ARG A 131 -13.93 -12.77 4.01
N ILE A 132 -13.86 -13.66 4.98
CA ILE A 132 -14.36 -15.02 4.86
C ILE A 132 -15.59 -15.28 5.74
N ASP A 133 -15.84 -14.40 6.70
CA ASP A 133 -17.00 -14.48 7.58
C ASP A 133 -18.10 -13.54 7.05
N THR A 134 -19.20 -14.13 6.57
CA THR A 134 -20.29 -13.36 5.98
C THR A 134 -21.27 -12.81 7.00
N THR A 135 -21.08 -13.10 8.28
CA THR A 135 -21.99 -12.59 9.33
C THR A 135 -21.78 -11.09 9.57
N GLY A 136 -20.67 -10.54 9.10
CA GLY A 136 -20.39 -9.11 9.27
C GLY A 136 -19.98 -8.72 10.67
N GLY A 137 -19.92 -9.66 11.60
CA GLY A 137 -19.48 -9.36 12.95
C GLY A 137 -17.97 -9.45 13.10
N ASN A 138 -17.45 -8.71 14.06
CA ASN A 138 -16.07 -8.88 14.49
C ASN A 138 -16.05 -9.80 15.69
N ALA A 139 -15.13 -10.70 15.68
CA ALA A 139 -14.96 -11.59 16.83
C ALA A 139 -14.42 -10.81 18.02
#